data_971938806232e4b54752a4d4e42376b4
#
_entry.id   971938806232e4b54752a4d4e42376b4
#
_cell.length_a   1.000
_cell.length_b   1.000
_cell.length_c   1.000
_cell.angle_alpha   90.00
_cell.angle_beta   90.00
_cell.angle_gamma   90.00
#
_symmetry.space_group_name_H-M   'P 1'
#
loop_
_entity.id
_entity.type
_entity.pdbx_description
1 polymer ?
#
loop_
_entity_poly.entity_id
_entity_poly.type
_entity_poly.pdbx_seq_one_letter_code
_entity_poly.pdbx_strand_id
1 'polypeptide(L)'
;MRTDKINYYLDIAETVLERGTCLRRNYGAIIVKNDAIISTGYVGAPRGRQNCIDMGVCVRETLKVPRGERYELCRSVHAEQNAIINAAREDMIGAAMFLVGKDAKTGAYVENACACSLCKRMIINAGIIRLIIRNNKTHYTEINVADWVSNDESVSGVMGY
;
A
#
# COMPACT_ATOMS: atom_id res chain seq x y z
N MET A 1 0.54 -14.44 25.68
CA MET A 1 1.32 -13.18 25.61
C MET A 1 0.63 -12.20 24.68
N ARG A 2 0.56 -10.94 25.02
CA ARG A 2 -0.10 -9.91 24.20
C ARG A 2 0.81 -9.49 23.05
N THR A 3 0.28 -9.44 21.82
CA THR A 3 1.00 -8.92 20.65
C THR A 3 1.31 -7.44 20.85
N ASP A 4 2.50 -7.00 20.44
CA ASP A 4 2.83 -5.57 20.46
C ASP A 4 1.98 -4.78 19.46
N LYS A 5 1.84 -3.47 19.69
CA LYS A 5 0.93 -2.63 18.89
C LYS A 5 1.25 -2.60 17.41
N ILE A 6 2.52 -2.56 17.03
CA ILE A 6 2.91 -2.48 15.63
C ILE A 6 2.53 -3.77 14.91
N ASN A 7 2.89 -4.91 15.46
CA ASN A 7 2.51 -6.20 14.88
C ASN A 7 0.99 -6.42 14.90
N TYR A 8 0.30 -5.94 15.94
CA TYR A 8 -1.17 -5.96 15.99
C TYR A 8 -1.80 -5.23 14.79
N TYR A 9 -1.37 -4.00 14.50
CA TYR A 9 -1.88 -3.25 13.35
C TYR A 9 -1.44 -3.85 12.01
N LEU A 10 -0.24 -4.42 11.94
CA LEU A 10 0.20 -5.14 10.75
C LEU A 10 -0.61 -6.42 10.53
N ASP A 11 -1.01 -7.13 11.56
CA ASP A 11 -1.90 -8.30 11.46
C ASP A 11 -3.27 -7.90 10.90
N ILE A 12 -3.80 -6.75 11.31
CA ILE A 12 -5.05 -6.21 10.76
C ILE A 12 -4.88 -5.83 9.28
N ALA A 13 -3.79 -5.14 8.93
CA ALA A 13 -3.50 -4.82 7.52
C ALA A 13 -3.35 -6.08 6.66
N GLU A 14 -2.76 -7.15 7.21
CA GLU A 14 -2.66 -8.45 6.55
C GLU A 14 -4.04 -9.08 6.32
N THR A 15 -4.94 -8.99 7.29
CA THR A 15 -6.33 -9.45 7.12
C THR A 15 -7.06 -8.65 6.05
N VAL A 16 -6.86 -7.34 6.01
CA VAL A 16 -7.42 -6.48 4.94
C VAL A 16 -6.90 -6.90 3.57
N LEU A 17 -5.63 -7.26 3.46
CA LEU A 17 -5.00 -7.76 2.23
C LEU A 17 -5.73 -8.97 1.64
N GLU A 18 -6.31 -9.82 2.46
CA GLU A 18 -7.00 -11.04 1.99
C GLU A 18 -8.19 -10.76 1.05
N ARG A 19 -8.71 -9.53 1.05
CA ARG A 19 -9.72 -9.08 0.09
C ARG A 19 -9.14 -8.59 -1.23
N GLY A 20 -7.82 -8.54 -1.38
CA GLY A 20 -7.13 -8.09 -2.59
C GLY A 20 -7.48 -8.94 -3.81
N THR A 21 -7.55 -8.30 -4.98
CA THR A 21 -8.04 -8.90 -6.22
C THR A 21 -7.00 -8.87 -7.35
N CYS A 22 -5.74 -8.65 -7.02
CA CYS A 22 -4.64 -8.66 -8.00
C CYS A 22 -4.16 -10.08 -8.28
N LEU A 23 -3.84 -10.36 -9.55
CA LEU A 23 -3.27 -11.65 -9.96
C LEU A 23 -1.80 -11.82 -9.58
N ARG A 24 -1.11 -10.71 -9.27
CA ARG A 24 0.34 -10.71 -9.05
C ARG A 24 0.70 -10.54 -7.59
N ARG A 25 0.27 -9.44 -6.99
CA ARG A 25 0.56 -9.09 -5.59
C ARG A 25 -0.63 -8.42 -4.97
N ASN A 26 -1.00 -8.88 -3.80
CA ASN A 26 -2.04 -8.24 -3.02
C ASN A 26 -1.44 -7.42 -1.89
N TYR A 27 -2.04 -6.27 -1.63
CA TYR A 27 -1.67 -5.35 -0.58
C TYR A 27 -2.87 -5.00 0.27
N GLY A 28 -2.61 -4.82 1.56
CA GLY A 28 -3.57 -4.28 2.51
C GLY A 28 -2.92 -3.12 3.27
N ALA A 29 -3.68 -2.05 3.44
CA ALA A 29 -3.24 -0.87 4.16
C ALA A 29 -4.29 -0.46 5.19
N ILE A 30 -3.84 -0.01 6.35
CA ILE A 30 -4.69 0.66 7.33
C ILE A 30 -4.06 1.98 7.76
N ILE A 31 -4.89 2.95 8.09
CA ILE A 31 -4.46 4.23 8.64
C ILE A 31 -4.87 4.28 10.10
N VAL A 32 -3.93 4.61 10.98
CA VAL A 32 -4.11 4.63 12.42
C VAL A 32 -3.70 5.99 12.97
N LYS A 33 -4.54 6.58 13.82
CA LYS A 33 -4.25 7.83 14.53
C LYS A 33 -4.78 7.75 15.96
N ASN A 34 -3.97 8.18 16.91
CA ASN A 34 -4.36 8.17 18.33
C ASN A 34 -4.86 6.78 18.79
N ASP A 35 -4.14 5.72 18.37
CA ASP A 35 -4.45 4.33 18.72
C ASP A 35 -5.84 3.85 18.22
N ALA A 36 -6.37 4.49 17.17
CA ALA A 36 -7.63 4.12 16.53
C ALA A 36 -7.44 3.95 15.03
N ILE A 37 -8.07 2.92 14.46
CA ILE A 37 -8.08 2.71 13.01
C ILE A 37 -9.04 3.72 12.39
N ILE A 38 -8.52 4.54 11.48
CA ILE A 38 -9.29 5.55 10.75
C ILE A 38 -9.91 4.95 9.50
N SER A 39 -9.14 4.15 8.75
CA SER A 39 -9.59 3.55 7.50
C SER A 39 -8.78 2.33 7.14
N THR A 40 -9.33 1.56 6.19
CA THR A 40 -8.67 0.40 5.58
C THR A 40 -8.73 0.51 4.07
N GLY A 41 -7.82 -0.16 3.38
CA GLY A 41 -7.83 -0.27 1.93
C GLY A 41 -7.11 -1.53 1.46
N TYR A 42 -7.62 -2.17 0.44
CA TYR A 42 -6.96 -3.28 -0.25
C TYR A 42 -6.93 -3.01 -1.75
N VAL A 43 -6.01 -3.66 -2.46
CA VAL A 43 -5.88 -3.51 -3.91
C VAL A 43 -7.07 -4.13 -4.63
N GLY A 44 -7.65 -3.39 -5.56
CA GLY A 44 -8.78 -3.87 -6.35
C GLY A 44 -9.17 -2.93 -7.47
N ALA A 45 -9.94 -3.44 -8.44
CA ALA A 45 -10.50 -2.62 -9.49
C ALA A 45 -11.39 -1.51 -8.91
N PRO A 46 -11.59 -0.40 -9.62
CA PRO A 46 -12.57 0.60 -9.21
C PRO A 46 -13.93 -0.05 -8.94
N ARG A 47 -14.62 0.43 -7.91
CA ARG A 47 -15.91 -0.13 -7.48
C ARG A 47 -16.89 -0.18 -8.66
N GLY A 48 -17.54 -1.33 -8.85
CA GLY A 48 -18.45 -1.58 -9.95
C GLY A 48 -17.78 -2.11 -11.23
N ARG A 49 -16.46 -2.10 -11.32
CA ARG A 49 -15.72 -2.73 -12.42
C ARG A 49 -15.28 -4.15 -12.03
N GLN A 50 -15.16 -5.00 -13.06
CA GLN A 50 -14.70 -6.37 -12.88
C GLN A 50 -13.23 -6.39 -12.40
N ASN A 51 -12.93 -7.26 -11.45
CA ASN A 51 -11.59 -7.41 -10.90
C ASN A 51 -10.65 -8.19 -11.83
N CYS A 52 -9.35 -8.00 -11.67
CA CYS A 52 -8.35 -8.73 -12.46
C CYS A 52 -8.42 -10.24 -12.25
N ILE A 53 -8.69 -10.71 -11.03
CA ILE A 53 -8.86 -12.15 -10.76
C ILE A 53 -10.06 -12.76 -11.50
N ASP A 54 -11.13 -11.99 -11.69
CA ASP A 54 -12.33 -12.46 -12.39
C ASP A 54 -12.12 -12.50 -13.90
N MET A 55 -11.31 -11.57 -14.41
CA MET A 55 -10.94 -11.50 -15.81
C MET A 55 -9.83 -12.48 -16.20
N GLY A 56 -9.00 -12.89 -15.23
CA GLY A 56 -7.83 -13.72 -15.47
C GLY A 56 -6.71 -13.03 -16.24
N VAL A 57 -6.75 -11.69 -16.37
CA VAL A 57 -5.81 -10.91 -17.20
C VAL A 57 -5.25 -9.73 -16.40
N CYS A 58 -3.94 -9.56 -16.48
CA CYS A 58 -3.25 -8.36 -15.99
C CYS A 58 -2.86 -7.49 -17.19
N VAL A 59 -3.44 -6.29 -17.29
CA VAL A 59 -3.17 -5.34 -18.39
C VAL A 59 -1.68 -4.99 -18.50
N ARG A 60 -0.99 -4.80 -17.38
CA ARG A 60 0.44 -4.50 -17.39
C ARG A 60 1.28 -5.64 -17.95
N GLU A 61 0.92 -6.89 -17.65
CA GLU A 61 1.58 -8.07 -18.27
C GLU A 61 1.26 -8.17 -19.75
N THR A 62 0.01 -7.97 -20.15
CA THR A 62 -0.40 -7.96 -21.56
C THR A 62 0.36 -6.92 -22.36
N LEU A 63 0.56 -5.73 -21.81
CA LEU A 63 1.31 -4.63 -22.44
C LEU A 63 2.82 -4.77 -22.28
N LYS A 64 3.30 -5.84 -21.62
CA LYS A 64 4.73 -6.10 -21.34
C LYS A 64 5.42 -4.94 -20.64
N VAL A 65 4.72 -4.29 -19.71
CA VAL A 65 5.27 -3.21 -18.91
C VAL A 65 6.31 -3.77 -17.94
N PRO A 66 7.53 -3.22 -17.89
CA PRO A 66 8.55 -3.65 -16.94
C PRO A 66 8.07 -3.51 -15.49
N ARG A 67 8.61 -4.38 -14.63
CA ARG A 67 8.31 -4.33 -13.20
C ARG A 67 8.74 -3.00 -12.62
N GLY A 68 7.87 -2.41 -11.78
CA GLY A 68 8.15 -1.15 -11.11
C GLY A 68 7.91 0.10 -11.96
N GLU A 69 7.40 -0.04 -13.19
CA GLU A 69 7.15 1.07 -14.10
C GLU A 69 5.66 1.20 -14.46
N ARG A 70 5.27 2.40 -14.88
CA ARG A 70 3.99 2.68 -15.52
C ARG A 70 2.78 2.16 -14.73
N TYR A 71 2.73 2.43 -13.43
CA TYR A 71 1.59 1.99 -12.58
C TYR A 71 0.26 2.67 -12.95
N GLU A 72 0.30 3.79 -13.67
CA GLU A 72 -0.90 4.44 -14.21
C GLU A 72 -1.65 3.55 -15.23
N LEU A 73 -0.99 2.54 -15.77
CA LEU A 73 -1.61 1.54 -16.65
C LEU A 73 -2.26 0.38 -15.87
N CYS A 74 -2.05 0.29 -14.57
CA CYS A 74 -2.70 -0.70 -13.74
C CYS A 74 -4.20 -0.38 -13.60
N ARG A 75 -5.05 -1.39 -13.81
CA ARG A 75 -6.51 -1.24 -13.62
C ARG A 75 -6.91 -1.11 -12.15
N SER A 76 -6.08 -1.61 -11.26
CA SER A 76 -6.41 -1.62 -9.83
C SER A 76 -6.09 -0.29 -9.17
N VAL A 77 -6.92 0.08 -8.23
CA VAL A 77 -6.62 1.11 -7.24
C VAL A 77 -5.77 0.46 -6.16
N HIS A 78 -4.67 1.08 -5.78
CA HIS A 78 -3.74 0.53 -4.79
C HIS A 78 -4.35 0.55 -3.38
N ALA A 79 -3.84 -0.30 -2.50
CA ALA A 79 -4.32 -0.39 -1.12
C ALA A 79 -4.18 0.93 -0.37
N GLU A 80 -3.03 1.61 -0.54
CA GLU A 80 -2.76 2.92 0.07
C GLU A 80 -3.74 3.98 -0.44
N GLN A 81 -4.01 3.99 -1.75
CA GLN A 81 -4.98 4.90 -2.36
C GLN A 81 -6.39 4.67 -1.78
N ASN A 82 -6.82 3.42 -1.70
CA ASN A 82 -8.13 3.07 -1.15
C ASN A 82 -8.25 3.45 0.33
N ALA A 83 -7.20 3.23 1.13
CA ALA A 83 -7.20 3.65 2.53
C ALA A 83 -7.34 5.18 2.66
N ILE A 84 -6.65 5.94 1.80
CA ILE A 84 -6.73 7.41 1.76
C ILE A 84 -8.12 7.88 1.30
N ILE A 85 -8.67 7.25 0.26
CA ILE A 85 -10.02 7.58 -0.26
C ILE A 85 -11.09 7.35 0.82
N ASN A 86 -10.92 6.34 1.65
CA ASN A 86 -11.88 5.96 2.69
C ASN A 86 -11.79 6.82 3.97
N ALA A 87 -10.93 7.84 4.02
CA ALA A 87 -10.70 8.67 5.20
C ALA A 87 -10.88 10.16 4.88
N ALA A 88 -11.24 10.96 5.89
CA ALA A 88 -11.17 12.39 5.80
C ALA A 88 -9.72 12.86 5.97
N ARG A 89 -9.29 13.89 5.22
CA ARG A 89 -7.91 14.38 5.28
C ARG A 89 -7.53 14.85 6.69
N GLU A 90 -8.42 15.54 7.37
CA GLU A 90 -8.18 16.04 8.74
C GLU A 90 -7.90 14.91 9.74
N ASP A 91 -8.46 13.72 9.54
CA ASP A 91 -8.20 12.55 10.37
C ASP A 91 -6.86 11.87 10.03
N MET A 92 -6.35 12.08 8.82
CA MET A 92 -5.09 11.50 8.36
C MET A 92 -3.86 12.33 8.74
N ILE A 93 -4.02 13.63 8.98
CA ILE A 93 -2.91 14.51 9.37
C ILE A 93 -2.30 14.02 10.68
N GLY A 94 -1.01 13.67 10.65
CA GLY A 94 -0.29 13.12 11.81
C GLY A 94 -0.49 11.63 12.03
N ALA A 95 -1.23 10.94 11.16
CA ALA A 95 -1.49 9.49 11.26
C ALA A 95 -0.29 8.64 10.81
N ALA A 96 -0.34 7.34 11.10
CA ALA A 96 0.53 6.32 10.56
C ALA A 96 -0.23 5.39 9.61
N MET A 97 0.43 4.96 8.55
CA MET A 97 -0.08 3.92 7.65
C MET A 97 0.69 2.62 7.88
N PHE A 98 -0.03 1.52 7.96
CA PHE A 98 0.53 0.16 8.05
C PHE A 98 0.24 -0.56 6.75
N LEU A 99 1.28 -1.14 6.13
CA LEU A 99 1.20 -1.75 4.80
C LEU A 99 1.77 -3.17 4.82
N VAL A 100 1.02 -4.09 4.23
CA VAL A 100 1.45 -5.48 4.03
C VAL A 100 1.24 -5.85 2.58
N GLY A 101 2.24 -6.50 1.98
CA GLY A 101 2.16 -7.04 0.63
C GLY A 101 2.48 -8.52 0.62
N LYS A 102 1.76 -9.29 -0.21
CA LYS A 102 2.02 -10.71 -0.46
C LYS A 102 1.93 -11.05 -1.93
N ASP A 103 2.78 -11.96 -2.36
CA ASP A 103 2.66 -12.56 -3.68
C ASP A 103 1.36 -13.36 -3.77
N ALA A 104 0.59 -13.14 -4.85
CA ALA A 104 -0.74 -13.75 -5.00
C ALA A 104 -0.69 -15.26 -5.25
N LYS A 105 0.42 -15.77 -5.81
CA LYS A 105 0.56 -17.18 -6.14
C LYS A 105 1.16 -17.99 -4.99
N THR A 106 2.18 -17.44 -4.33
CA THR A 106 2.94 -18.15 -3.29
C THR A 106 2.49 -17.81 -1.88
N GLY A 107 1.82 -16.66 -1.67
CA GLY A 107 1.49 -16.14 -0.35
C GLY A 107 2.70 -15.61 0.43
N ALA A 108 3.87 -15.56 -0.18
CA ALA A 108 5.08 -15.03 0.45
C ALA A 108 4.99 -13.52 0.64
N TYR A 109 5.53 -13.02 1.75
CA TYR A 109 5.61 -11.58 1.97
C TYR A 109 6.47 -10.90 0.91
N VAL A 110 6.03 -9.73 0.46
CA VAL A 110 6.84 -8.86 -0.37
C VAL A 110 7.74 -8.04 0.56
N GLU A 111 9.02 -8.37 0.59
CA GLU A 111 9.99 -7.61 1.39
C GLU A 111 10.15 -6.19 0.84
N ASN A 112 10.31 -5.24 1.75
CA ASN A 112 10.43 -3.82 1.41
C ASN A 112 9.33 -3.33 0.46
N ALA A 113 8.09 -3.73 0.73
CA ALA A 113 6.90 -3.40 -0.05
C ALA A 113 6.54 -1.91 0.06
N CYS A 114 7.49 -1.04 -0.28
CA CYS A 114 7.29 0.40 -0.21
C CYS A 114 6.21 0.87 -1.19
N ALA A 115 5.54 1.96 -0.83
CA ALA A 115 4.59 2.63 -1.70
C ALA A 115 5.25 3.06 -3.03
N CYS A 116 4.56 2.88 -4.16
CA CYS A 116 5.02 3.40 -5.46
C CYS A 116 4.99 4.93 -5.48
N SER A 117 5.60 5.55 -6.49
CA SER A 117 5.68 7.02 -6.57
C SER A 117 4.30 7.70 -6.60
N LEU A 118 3.30 7.06 -7.20
CA LEU A 118 1.92 7.56 -7.17
C LEU A 118 1.38 7.61 -5.74
N CYS A 119 1.56 6.53 -4.99
CA CYS A 119 1.09 6.43 -3.60
C CYS A 119 1.89 7.32 -2.66
N LYS A 120 3.22 7.45 -2.84
CA LYS A 120 4.07 8.34 -2.03
C LYS A 120 3.55 9.79 -2.06
N ARG A 121 3.22 10.31 -3.24
CA ARG A 121 2.68 11.66 -3.39
C ARG A 121 1.36 11.83 -2.64
N MET A 122 0.49 10.82 -2.70
CA MET A 122 -0.78 10.84 -1.99
C MET A 122 -0.60 10.77 -0.47
N ILE A 123 0.31 9.91 0.00
CA ILE A 123 0.63 9.75 1.43
C ILE A 123 1.16 11.07 2.01
N ILE A 124 2.07 11.74 1.29
CA ILE A 124 2.59 13.06 1.69
C ILE A 124 1.44 14.07 1.83
N ASN A 125 0.62 14.21 0.80
CA ASN A 125 -0.46 15.19 0.79
C ASN A 125 -1.62 14.87 1.75
N ALA A 126 -1.80 13.59 2.08
CA ALA A 126 -2.75 13.19 3.12
C ALA A 126 -2.32 13.61 4.53
N GLY A 127 -1.04 13.97 4.72
CA GLY A 127 -0.51 14.36 6.03
C GLY A 127 -0.10 13.18 6.91
N ILE A 128 -0.01 11.98 6.35
CA ILE A 128 0.49 10.79 7.05
C ILE A 128 1.99 10.98 7.28
N ILE A 129 2.44 10.74 8.51
CA ILE A 129 3.82 11.03 8.93
C ILE A 129 4.72 9.79 8.99
N ARG A 130 4.14 8.60 9.10
CA ARG A 130 4.88 7.34 9.23
C ARG A 130 4.25 6.28 8.33
N LEU A 131 5.10 5.49 7.66
CA LEU A 131 4.71 4.28 6.96
C LEU A 131 5.43 3.09 7.57
N ILE A 132 4.69 2.10 8.04
CA ILE A 132 5.23 0.87 8.63
C ILE A 132 4.90 -0.29 7.68
N ILE A 133 5.94 -0.97 7.20
CA ILE A 133 5.85 -2.03 6.20
C ILE A 133 6.26 -3.36 6.81
N ARG A 134 5.41 -4.38 6.71
CA ARG A 134 5.75 -5.73 7.16
C ARG A 134 6.68 -6.40 6.14
N ASN A 135 7.82 -6.91 6.61
CA ASN A 135 8.75 -7.70 5.80
C ASN A 135 8.53 -9.22 5.99
N ASN A 136 8.18 -9.62 7.19
CA ASN A 136 7.77 -10.98 7.54
C ASN A 136 6.91 -10.95 8.81
N LYS A 137 6.61 -12.10 9.37
CA LYS A 137 5.68 -12.21 10.51
C LYS A 137 6.09 -11.39 11.74
N THR A 138 7.38 -11.14 11.92
CA THR A 138 7.93 -10.48 13.11
C THR A 138 8.75 -9.22 12.83
N HIS A 139 9.15 -9.00 11.57
CA HIS A 139 10.00 -7.87 11.19
C HIS A 139 9.26 -6.89 10.28
N TYR A 140 9.51 -5.62 10.53
CA TYR A 140 8.95 -4.51 9.76
C TYR A 140 10.00 -3.42 9.54
N THR A 141 9.76 -2.60 8.55
CA THR A 141 10.53 -1.37 8.27
C THR A 141 9.62 -0.17 8.56
N GLU A 142 10.17 0.83 9.24
CA GLU A 142 9.48 2.09 9.49
C GLU A 142 10.13 3.20 8.66
N ILE A 143 9.29 3.95 7.94
CA ILE A 143 9.70 5.07 7.11
C ILE A 143 9.09 6.34 7.68
N ASN A 144 9.94 7.35 7.88
CA ASN A 144 9.50 8.70 8.19
C ASN A 144 9.16 9.42 6.87
N VAL A 145 7.90 9.77 6.68
CA VAL A 145 7.43 10.42 5.44
C VAL A 145 8.10 11.77 5.18
N ALA A 146 8.55 12.46 6.24
CA ALA A 146 9.32 13.71 6.08
C ALA A 146 10.61 13.51 5.27
N ASP A 147 11.20 12.31 5.30
CA ASP A 147 12.40 12.01 4.51
C ASP A 147 12.12 12.04 3.01
N TRP A 148 10.92 11.66 2.59
CA TRP A 148 10.52 11.76 1.18
C TRP A 148 10.34 13.21 0.72
N VAL A 149 10.00 14.11 1.63
CA VAL A 149 9.86 15.54 1.34
C VAL A 149 11.25 16.19 1.26
N SER A 150 12.14 15.86 2.19
CA SER A 150 13.48 16.44 2.27
C SER A 150 14.44 15.92 1.18
N ASN A 151 14.27 14.64 0.81
CA ASN A 151 15.12 13.95 -0.18
C ASN A 151 14.29 13.64 -1.43
N ASP A 152 13.90 14.69 -2.14
CA ASP A 152 13.11 14.55 -3.37
C ASP A 152 13.98 14.05 -4.53
N GLU A 153 13.91 12.75 -4.79
CA GLU A 153 14.63 12.10 -5.90
C GLU A 153 13.85 12.16 -7.22
N SER A 154 12.61 12.68 -7.22
CA SER A 154 11.74 12.67 -8.39
C SER A 154 12.28 13.47 -9.58
N VAL A 155 13.16 14.43 -9.31
CA VAL A 155 13.81 15.27 -10.34
C VAL A 155 15.15 14.72 -10.82
N SER A 156 15.65 13.64 -10.24
CA SER A 156 16.97 13.09 -10.58
C SER A 156 16.98 12.23 -11.85
N GLY A 157 15.83 12.01 -12.46
CA GLY A 157 15.66 11.14 -13.62
C GLY A 157 15.64 9.64 -13.26
N VAL A 158 15.82 9.30 -11.99
CA VAL A 158 15.61 7.95 -11.49
C VAL A 158 14.12 7.76 -11.26
N MET A 159 13.51 6.87 -12.02
CA MET A 159 12.11 6.52 -11.84
C MET A 159 11.96 5.80 -10.50
N GLY A 160 11.53 6.53 -9.48
CA GLY A 160 11.37 6.01 -8.12
C GLY A 160 10.02 5.31 -7.93
N TYR A 161 9.88 4.15 -8.50
CA TYR A 161 8.71 3.30 -8.24
C TYR A 161 8.98 2.27 -7.16
#